data_bfcc943dce8dcff85f45fe657a5869db
#
_entry.id   bfcc943dce8dcff85f45fe657a5869db
#
_cell.length_a   1.000
_cell.length_b   1.000
_cell.length_c   1.000
_cell.angle_alpha   90.00
_cell.angle_beta   90.00
_cell.angle_gamma   90.00
#
_symmetry.space_group_name_H-M   'P 1'
#
loop_
_entity.id
_entity.type
_entity.pdbx_description
1 polymer ?
#
loop_
_entity_poly.entity_id
_entity_poly.type
_entity_poly.pdbx_seq_one_letter_code
_entity_poly.pdbx_strand_id
1 'polypeptide(L)'
;MSSAPAEPGPSLDRNPPQDIDAEKSVLGAMLSSKDAIADVVEEIKGVDFYRPGHELIFNTITDLYGRGDPADTVTTADELDRRGELERAGGRLYLAELLTNVTVTALSLIHI
;
A
#
# COMPACT_ATOMS: atom_id res chain seq x y z
N MET A 1 3.76 7.57 35.61
CA MET A 1 3.73 7.85 35.27
C MET A 1 3.59 7.71 34.74
N SER A 2 3.58 7.53 34.48
CA SER A 2 3.55 7.67 33.81
C SER A 2 3.35 7.46 33.15
N SER A 3 3.35 7.26 32.83
CA SER A 3 3.36 7.36 32.08
C SER A 3 3.10 7.25 31.42
N ALA A 4 3.12 7.14 31.25
CA ALA A 4 3.07 7.36 30.50
C ALA A 4 2.98 7.22 29.83
N PRO A 5 3.09 7.16 29.72
CA PRO A 5 3.19 7.23 28.95
C PRO A 5 3.14 7.00 28.22
N ALA A 6 3.22 6.80 28.19
CA ALA A 6 3.26 6.90 27.51
C ALA A 6 3.00 6.66 26.88
N GLU A 7 3.05 6.51 26.85
CA GLU A 7 2.94 6.62 26.24
C GLU A 7 2.79 6.54 25.50
N PRO A 8 2.78 6.38 25.42
CA PRO A 8 2.74 6.42 24.53
C PRO A 8 2.84 6.36 23.82
N GLY A 9 2.68 6.25 24.36
CA GLY A 9 2.88 6.84 23.23
C GLY A 9 3.49 6.12 22.16
N PRO A 10 4.26 5.58 22.18
CA PRO A 10 4.90 4.96 21.10
C PRO A 10 4.01 4.18 20.25
N SER A 11 3.11 3.63 20.80
CA SER A 11 2.23 2.93 19.98
C SER A 11 1.68 3.82 18.97
N LEU A 12 1.93 5.02 19.14
CA LEU A 12 1.48 5.93 18.22
C LEU A 12 2.13 5.73 16.95
N ASP A 13 3.34 5.33 16.98
CA ASP A 13 4.02 5.16 15.76
C ASP A 13 3.74 3.83 15.23
N ARG A 14 3.05 2.98 15.94
CA ARG A 14 2.67 1.74 15.37
C ARG A 14 1.57 2.02 14.41
N ASN A 15 1.37 1.16 13.44
CA ASN A 15 0.27 1.26 12.51
C ASN A 15 -0.96 0.66 13.15
N PRO A 16 -1.80 1.47 13.76
CA PRO A 16 -3.01 0.93 14.36
C PRO A 16 -3.93 0.44 13.26
N PRO A 17 -4.89 -0.41 13.56
CA PRO A 17 -5.76 -0.96 12.55
C PRO A 17 -6.49 0.09 11.71
N GLN A 18 -6.75 1.25 12.27
CA GLN A 18 -7.45 2.27 11.54
C GLN A 18 -6.61 2.87 10.42
N ASP A 19 -5.32 2.57 10.40
CA ASP A 19 -4.47 3.07 9.33
C ASP A 19 -4.58 2.23 8.07
N ILE A 20 -5.42 1.22 8.07
CA ILE A 20 -5.63 0.37 6.90
C ILE A 20 -6.06 1.21 5.70
N ASP A 21 -6.92 2.20 5.90
CA ASP A 21 -7.35 3.04 4.79
C ASP A 21 -6.20 3.84 4.23
N ALA A 22 -5.29 4.30 5.08
CA ALA A 22 -4.11 5.01 4.62
C ALA A 22 -3.23 4.08 3.80
N GLU A 23 -3.08 2.83 4.23
CA GLU A 23 -2.28 1.86 3.49
C GLU A 23 -2.90 1.61 2.12
N LYS A 24 -4.22 1.49 2.07
CA LYS A 24 -4.91 1.27 0.81
C LYS A 24 -4.69 2.44 -0.14
N SER A 25 -4.73 3.66 0.39
CA SER A 25 -4.53 4.85 -0.44
C SER A 25 -3.12 4.90 -1.01
N VAL A 26 -2.13 4.55 -0.20
CA VAL A 26 -0.74 4.53 -0.66
C VAL A 26 -0.57 3.52 -1.79
N LEU A 27 -1.06 2.30 -1.57
CA LEU A 27 -0.93 1.25 -2.58
C LEU A 27 -1.68 1.60 -3.85
N GLY A 28 -2.87 2.18 -3.71
CA GLY A 28 -3.64 2.59 -4.86
C GLY A 28 -2.92 3.66 -5.67
N ALA A 29 -2.29 4.60 -4.98
CA ALA A 29 -1.53 5.64 -5.66
C ALA A 29 -0.37 5.03 -6.44
N MET A 30 0.32 4.07 -5.84
CA MET A 30 1.43 3.40 -6.50
C MET A 30 0.97 2.65 -7.74
N LEU A 31 -0.19 2.01 -7.66
CA LEU A 31 -0.74 1.26 -8.79
C LEU A 31 -1.18 2.18 -9.92
N SER A 32 -1.47 3.44 -9.62
CA SER A 32 -1.97 4.36 -10.63
C SER A 32 -0.89 5.26 -11.21
N SER A 33 0.27 5.40 -10.56
CA SER A 33 1.27 6.36 -11.00
C SER A 33 2.68 5.89 -10.68
N LYS A 34 3.52 5.88 -11.71
CA LYS A 34 4.92 5.52 -11.52
C LYS A 34 5.62 6.57 -10.64
N ASP A 35 5.22 7.83 -10.77
CA ASP A 35 5.81 8.87 -9.96
C ASP A 35 5.51 8.66 -8.48
N ALA A 36 4.31 8.17 -8.18
CA ALA A 36 3.95 7.87 -6.80
C ALA A 36 4.82 6.75 -6.23
N ILE A 37 5.16 5.76 -7.07
CA ILE A 37 6.04 4.68 -6.61
C ILE A 37 7.39 5.26 -6.19
N ALA A 38 7.94 6.12 -7.03
CA ALA A 38 9.24 6.72 -6.74
C ALA A 38 9.22 7.48 -5.42
N ASP A 39 8.14 8.23 -5.17
CA ASP A 39 8.03 9.00 -3.95
C ASP A 39 7.87 8.10 -2.73
N VAL A 40 7.03 7.10 -2.83
CA VAL A 40 6.72 6.24 -1.70
C VAL A 40 7.89 5.39 -1.27
N VAL A 41 8.65 4.83 -2.23
CA VAL A 41 9.74 3.93 -1.87
C VAL A 41 10.86 4.65 -1.13
N GLU A 42 10.91 5.97 -1.19
CA GLU A 42 11.91 6.71 -0.45
C GLU A 42 11.57 6.85 1.02
N GLU A 43 10.30 6.71 1.36
CA GLU A 43 9.86 6.94 2.73
C GLU A 43 9.25 5.74 3.42
N ILE A 44 8.76 4.77 2.67
CA ILE A 44 8.05 3.64 3.25
C ILE A 44 8.70 2.33 2.81
N LYS A 45 8.73 1.36 3.71
CA LYS A 45 9.22 0.03 3.39
C LYS A 45 8.12 -0.98 3.62
N GLY A 46 8.26 -2.16 3.02
CA GLY A 46 7.24 -3.18 3.15
C GLY A 46 6.90 -3.51 4.57
N VAL A 47 7.91 -3.52 5.47
CA VAL A 47 7.68 -3.87 6.87
C VAL A 47 6.85 -2.82 7.59
N ASP A 48 6.65 -1.64 7.00
CA ASP A 48 5.85 -0.61 7.63
C ASP A 48 4.37 -0.88 7.49
N PHE A 49 3.96 -1.81 6.63
CA PHE A 49 2.56 -2.12 6.46
C PHE A 49 2.05 -3.04 7.56
N TYR A 50 0.89 -2.71 8.08
CA TYR A 50 0.27 -3.50 9.14
C TYR A 50 -0.28 -4.81 8.58
N ARG A 51 -0.93 -4.76 7.42
CA ARG A 51 -1.51 -5.94 6.81
C ARG A 51 -0.49 -6.70 6.00
N PRO A 52 -0.36 -8.02 6.25
CA PRO A 52 0.60 -8.82 5.46
C PRO A 52 0.30 -8.80 3.97
N GLY A 53 -0.98 -8.78 3.60
CA GLY A 53 -1.33 -8.70 2.19
C GLY A 53 -0.87 -7.42 1.55
N HIS A 54 -0.92 -6.32 2.28
CA HIS A 54 -0.46 -5.03 1.77
C HIS A 54 1.05 -5.04 1.59
N GLU A 55 1.76 -5.70 2.50
CA GLU A 55 3.21 -5.81 2.38
C GLU A 55 3.57 -6.58 1.11
N LEU A 56 2.83 -7.65 0.81
CA LEU A 56 3.07 -8.43 -0.40
C LEU A 56 2.87 -7.57 -1.64
N ILE A 57 1.81 -6.78 -1.66
CA ILE A 57 1.53 -5.90 -2.80
C ILE A 57 2.62 -4.86 -2.95
N PHE A 58 3.01 -4.23 -1.84
CA PHE A 58 4.03 -3.21 -1.86
C PHE A 58 5.36 -3.76 -2.39
N ASN A 59 5.77 -4.91 -1.87
CA ASN A 59 7.04 -5.50 -2.30
C ASN A 59 7.00 -5.88 -3.77
N THR A 60 5.87 -6.39 -4.24
CA THR A 60 5.74 -6.76 -5.64
C THR A 60 5.81 -5.54 -6.55
N ILE A 61 5.12 -4.46 -6.18
CA ILE A 61 5.16 -3.22 -6.95
C ILE A 61 6.59 -2.69 -6.99
N THR A 62 7.26 -2.70 -5.84
CA THR A 62 8.62 -2.19 -5.74
C THR A 62 9.58 -3.00 -6.61
N ASP A 63 9.42 -4.32 -6.61
CA ASP A 63 10.26 -5.19 -7.44
C ASP A 63 10.04 -4.92 -8.92
N LEU A 64 8.78 -4.81 -9.34
CA LEU A 64 8.48 -4.52 -10.74
C LEU A 64 9.08 -3.17 -11.14
N TYR A 65 8.89 -2.18 -10.29
CA TYR A 65 9.41 -0.85 -10.55
C TYR A 65 10.93 -0.89 -10.69
N GLY A 66 11.60 -1.61 -9.79
CA GLY A 66 13.05 -1.72 -9.80
C GLY A 66 13.59 -2.40 -11.05
N ARG A 67 12.80 -3.27 -11.68
CA ARG A 67 13.20 -3.95 -12.89
C ARG A 67 12.86 -3.14 -14.15
N GLY A 68 12.18 -2.02 -13.97
CA GLY A 68 11.74 -1.23 -15.12
C GLY A 68 10.47 -1.75 -15.76
N ASP A 69 9.76 -2.65 -15.08
CA ASP A 69 8.51 -3.20 -15.60
C ASP A 69 7.32 -2.37 -15.13
N PRO A 70 6.23 -2.38 -15.88
CA PRO A 70 5.02 -1.69 -15.41
C PRO A 70 4.54 -2.32 -14.11
N ALA A 71 3.96 -1.52 -13.24
CA ALA A 71 3.46 -1.99 -11.96
C ALA A 71 2.03 -1.51 -11.74
N ASP A 72 1.15 -1.79 -12.69
CA ASP A 72 -0.27 -1.46 -12.58
C ASP A 72 -1.00 -2.66 -11.96
N THR A 73 -2.33 -2.58 -11.91
CA THR A 73 -3.10 -3.64 -11.26
C THR A 73 -2.94 -4.98 -11.96
N VAL A 74 -2.86 -4.97 -13.29
CA VAL A 74 -2.76 -6.22 -14.04
C VAL A 74 -1.39 -6.87 -13.87
N THR A 75 -0.33 -6.10 -14.09
CA THR A 75 1.02 -6.66 -13.99
C THR A 75 1.35 -7.08 -12.56
N THR A 76 0.88 -6.29 -11.58
CA THR A 76 1.12 -6.62 -10.18
C THR A 76 0.38 -7.91 -9.81
N ALA A 77 -0.87 -8.05 -10.25
CA ALA A 77 -1.63 -9.26 -9.96
C ALA A 77 -0.99 -10.48 -10.62
N ASP A 78 -0.53 -10.32 -11.87
CA ASP A 78 0.12 -11.42 -12.57
C ASP A 78 1.40 -11.86 -11.85
N GLU A 79 2.18 -10.90 -11.37
CA GLU A 79 3.40 -11.24 -10.65
C GLU A 79 3.09 -11.91 -9.32
N LEU A 80 2.08 -11.43 -8.59
CA LEU A 80 1.66 -12.06 -7.35
C LEU A 80 1.20 -13.48 -7.60
N ASP A 81 0.46 -13.69 -8.70
CA ASP A 81 -0.01 -15.02 -9.04
C ASP A 81 1.16 -15.94 -9.35
N ARG A 82 2.13 -15.45 -10.09
CA ARG A 82 3.32 -16.23 -10.43
C ARG A 82 4.08 -16.63 -9.16
N ARG A 83 4.07 -15.78 -8.14
CA ARG A 83 4.75 -16.07 -6.88
C ARG A 83 3.91 -16.93 -5.95
N GLY A 84 2.68 -17.22 -6.33
CA GLY A 84 1.78 -17.99 -5.47
C GLY A 84 1.27 -17.19 -4.30
N GLU A 85 1.24 -15.86 -4.42
CA GLU A 85 0.85 -14.99 -3.32
C GLU A 85 -0.40 -14.15 -3.59
N LEU A 86 -1.04 -14.35 -4.75
CA LEU A 86 -2.16 -13.50 -5.12
C LEU A 86 -3.31 -13.57 -4.13
N GLU A 87 -3.66 -14.75 -3.67
CA GLU A 87 -4.76 -14.88 -2.73
C GLU A 87 -4.46 -14.22 -1.40
N ARG A 88 -3.23 -14.36 -0.92
CA ARG A 88 -2.86 -13.72 0.33
C ARG A 88 -2.85 -12.21 0.22
N ALA A 89 -2.63 -11.70 -0.98
CA ALA A 89 -2.66 -10.27 -1.21
C ALA A 89 -4.08 -9.74 -1.37
N GLY A 90 -5.07 -10.61 -1.47
CA GLY A 90 -6.46 -10.20 -1.58
C GLY A 90 -7.11 -10.50 -2.92
N GLY A 91 -6.35 -10.97 -3.90
CA GLY A 91 -6.89 -11.31 -5.21
C GLY A 91 -6.92 -10.13 -6.16
N ARG A 92 -7.24 -10.42 -7.43
CA ARG A 92 -7.24 -9.40 -8.46
C ARG A 92 -8.26 -8.30 -8.22
N LEU A 93 -9.42 -8.68 -7.71
CA LEU A 93 -10.47 -7.71 -7.46
C LEU A 93 -10.06 -6.72 -6.39
N TYR A 94 -9.34 -7.20 -5.39
CA TYR A 94 -8.88 -6.33 -4.33
C TYR A 94 -7.92 -5.27 -4.87
N LEU A 95 -7.02 -5.65 -5.78
CA LEU A 95 -6.11 -4.71 -6.39
C LEU A 95 -6.87 -3.64 -7.17
N ALA A 96 -7.93 -4.05 -7.87
CA ALA A 96 -8.75 -3.09 -8.59
C ALA A 96 -9.45 -2.14 -7.60
N GLU A 97 -9.85 -2.65 -6.45
CA GLU A 97 -10.50 -1.82 -5.45
C GLU A 97 -9.54 -0.77 -4.89
N LEU A 98 -8.27 -1.12 -4.75
CA LEU A 98 -7.29 -0.16 -4.26
C LEU A 98 -7.21 1.04 -5.19
N LEU A 99 -7.27 0.80 -6.49
CA LEU A 99 -7.22 1.86 -7.46
C LEU A 99 -8.47 2.75 -7.38
N THR A 100 -9.63 2.13 -7.19
CA THR A 100 -10.88 2.86 -7.04
C THR A 100 -10.86 3.72 -5.78
N ASN A 101 -10.29 3.20 -4.71
CA ASN A 101 -10.21 3.90 -3.45
C ASN A 101 -9.43 5.21 -3.61
N VAL A 102 -8.35 5.18 -4.36
CA VAL A 102 -7.55 6.37 -4.60
C VAL A 102 -8.34 7.39 -5.39
N THR A 103 -9.08 6.93 -6.38
CA THR A 103 -9.88 7.81 -7.20
C THR A 103 -10.90 8.56 -6.34
N VAL A 104 -11.55 7.84 -5.43
CA VAL A 104 -12.52 8.45 -4.54
C VAL A 104 -11.85 9.48 -3.63
N THR A 105 -10.68 9.13 -3.11
CA THR A 105 -9.95 10.04 -2.23
C THR A 105 -9.56 11.31 -3.00
N ALA A 106 -9.10 11.15 -4.23
CA ALA A 106 -8.70 12.29 -5.03
C ALA A 106 -9.89 13.20 -5.29
N LEU A 107 -11.05 12.63 -5.57
CA LEU A 107 -12.25 13.45 -5.80
C LEU A 107 -12.65 14.20 -4.54
N SER A 108 -12.52 13.56 -3.39
CA SER A 108 -12.83 14.21 -2.12
C SER A 108 -11.93 15.42 -1.90
N LEU A 109 -10.65 15.27 -2.20
CA LEU A 109 -9.71 16.36 -2.03
C LEU A 109 -10.04 17.51 -2.96
N ILE A 110 -10.47 17.23 -4.15
CA ILE A 110 -10.81 18.26 -5.12
C ILE A 110 -11.99 19.08 -4.65
N HIS A 111 -12.92 18.46 -3.95
CA HIS A 111 -14.11 19.15 -3.49
C HIS A 111 -13.88 19.97 -2.23
N ILE A 112 -12.77 19.85 -1.63
CA ILE A 112 -12.44 20.61 -0.46
C ILE A 112 -11.87 21.95 -0.85
#